data_e8f3779ccccfb843809d77fc55aa3e3b
#
_entry.id   e8f3779ccccfb843809d77fc55aa3e3b
#
_cell.length_a   1.000
_cell.length_b   1.000
_cell.length_c   1.000
_cell.angle_alpha   90.00
_cell.angle_beta   90.00
_cell.angle_gamma   90.00
#
_symmetry.space_group_name_H-M   'P 1'
#
loop_
_entity.id
_entity.type
_entity.pdbx_description
1 polymer ?
#
loop_
_entity_poly.entity_id
_entity_poly.type
_entity_poly.pdbx_seq_one_letter_code
_entity_poly.pdbx_strand_id
1 'polypeptide(L)'
;MLTNIDLEKMNHLMETNKDAKEIITQLLKNHDAAVATIAHEIRNPMTVLYSSMQLMSSLYAETAKGSCVWEECMDGARHMCDLLDDLTELNNGNQLNRASFPLGHVLRNSAVLFAMSLNFEKSKIEMTSSIDKNIKRFNGDRTKLEEVFLNILTNAKDALADCKYAPRLQFRAKKLDDKILIQCQDNGCGIPTEI
;
A
#
# COMPACT_ATOMS: atom_id res chain seq x y z
N MET A 1 -13.09 -13.74 -8.80
CA MET A 1 -13.91 -14.28 -7.69
C MET A 1 -14.41 -15.65 -8.09
N LEU A 2 -13.90 -16.72 -7.47
CA LEU A 2 -14.39 -18.08 -7.63
C LEU A 2 -15.56 -18.27 -6.66
N THR A 3 -16.65 -17.56 -6.86
CA THR A 3 -17.77 -17.44 -5.91
C THR A 3 -18.66 -18.68 -5.81
N ASN A 4 -18.38 -19.78 -6.55
CA ASN A 4 -19.17 -21.00 -6.54
C ASN A 4 -18.34 -22.29 -6.49
N ILE A 5 -17.09 -22.21 -6.04
CA ILE A 5 -16.28 -23.42 -5.85
C ILE A 5 -16.39 -23.86 -4.40
N ASP A 6 -16.78 -25.10 -4.22
CA ASP A 6 -16.76 -25.77 -2.93
C ASP A 6 -15.29 -26.05 -2.56
N LEU A 7 -14.72 -25.15 -1.75
CA LEU A 7 -13.32 -25.20 -1.34
C LEU A 7 -12.98 -26.48 -0.57
N GLU A 8 -13.93 -27.03 0.19
CA GLU A 8 -13.70 -28.28 0.93
C GLU A 8 -13.56 -29.47 -0.04
N LYS A 9 -14.43 -29.56 -1.04
CA LYS A 9 -14.34 -30.60 -2.08
C LYS A 9 -13.08 -30.42 -2.93
N MET A 10 -12.72 -29.19 -3.26
CA MET A 10 -11.50 -28.94 -4.03
C MET A 10 -10.26 -29.36 -3.24
N ASN A 11 -10.15 -29.00 -1.96
CA ASN A 11 -9.05 -29.40 -1.10
C ASN A 11 -8.99 -30.93 -0.92
N HIS A 12 -10.11 -31.58 -0.68
CA HIS A 12 -10.19 -33.03 -0.58
C HIS A 12 -9.74 -33.73 -1.88
N LEU A 13 -10.12 -33.18 -3.04
CA LEU A 13 -9.70 -33.72 -4.34
C LEU A 13 -8.19 -33.53 -4.55
N MET A 14 -7.62 -32.38 -4.14
CA MET A 14 -6.19 -32.13 -4.20
C MET A 14 -5.35 -33.02 -3.27
N GLU A 15 -5.93 -33.47 -2.14
CA GLU A 15 -5.26 -34.35 -1.20
C GLU A 15 -5.31 -35.84 -1.67
N THR A 16 -6.39 -36.22 -2.32
CA THR A 16 -6.65 -37.62 -2.69
C THR A 16 -6.17 -37.98 -4.09
N ASN A 17 -5.99 -37.01 -4.98
CA ASN A 17 -5.62 -37.23 -6.38
C ASN A 17 -4.51 -36.32 -6.85
N LYS A 18 -3.33 -36.89 -7.14
CA LYS A 18 -2.14 -36.16 -7.53
C LYS A 18 -2.30 -35.39 -8.86
N ASP A 19 -2.97 -36.04 -9.85
CA ASP A 19 -3.19 -35.43 -11.17
C ASP A 19 -4.19 -34.25 -11.06
N ALA A 20 -5.24 -34.42 -10.25
CA ALA A 20 -6.17 -33.33 -9.95
C ALA A 20 -5.48 -32.16 -9.25
N LYS A 21 -4.57 -32.43 -8.32
CA LYS A 21 -3.77 -31.41 -7.64
C LYS A 21 -2.93 -30.61 -8.63
N GLU A 22 -2.28 -31.27 -9.57
CA GLU A 22 -1.45 -30.63 -10.58
C GLU A 22 -2.29 -29.73 -11.50
N ILE A 23 -3.41 -30.26 -12.02
CA ILE A 23 -4.33 -29.50 -12.89
C ILE A 23 -4.93 -28.30 -12.17
N ILE A 24 -5.43 -28.49 -10.95
CA ILE A 24 -6.03 -27.40 -10.16
C ILE A 24 -4.98 -26.32 -9.88
N THR A 25 -3.76 -26.71 -9.48
CA THR A 25 -2.67 -25.77 -9.23
C THR A 25 -2.31 -24.98 -10.49
N GLN A 26 -2.28 -25.64 -11.65
CA GLN A 26 -2.00 -24.98 -12.93
C GLN A 26 -3.12 -24.03 -13.33
N LEU A 27 -4.38 -24.39 -13.14
CA LEU A 27 -5.54 -23.52 -13.40
C LEU A 27 -5.53 -22.29 -12.53
N LEU A 28 -5.25 -22.44 -11.23
CA LEU A 28 -5.14 -21.30 -10.30
C LEU A 28 -4.01 -20.38 -10.71
N LYS A 29 -2.83 -20.89 -11.03
CA LYS A 29 -1.71 -20.08 -11.51
C LYS A 29 -2.03 -19.32 -12.81
N ASN A 30 -2.70 -19.98 -13.76
CA ASN A 30 -3.09 -19.35 -15.02
C ASN A 30 -4.15 -18.25 -14.79
N HIS A 31 -5.11 -18.48 -13.91
CA HIS A 31 -6.10 -17.50 -13.51
C HIS A 31 -5.42 -16.28 -12.88
N ASP A 32 -4.53 -16.51 -11.91
CA ASP A 32 -3.81 -15.44 -11.23
C ASP A 32 -2.94 -14.62 -12.21
N ALA A 33 -2.25 -15.28 -13.12
CA ALA A 33 -1.48 -14.61 -14.16
C ALA A 33 -2.36 -13.78 -15.10
N ALA A 34 -3.55 -14.29 -15.48
CA ALA A 34 -4.48 -13.57 -16.32
C ALA A 34 -5.03 -12.32 -15.63
N VAL A 35 -5.42 -12.42 -14.34
CA VAL A 35 -5.91 -11.27 -13.55
C VAL A 35 -4.80 -10.22 -13.40
N ALA A 36 -3.56 -10.63 -13.10
CA ALA A 36 -2.41 -9.71 -13.00
C ALA A 36 -2.16 -8.98 -14.33
N THR A 37 -2.24 -9.69 -15.47
CA THR A 37 -2.06 -9.10 -16.79
C THR A 37 -3.16 -8.07 -17.08
N ILE A 38 -4.43 -8.43 -16.86
CA ILE A 38 -5.56 -7.52 -17.08
C ILE A 38 -5.45 -6.28 -16.19
N ALA A 39 -5.13 -6.46 -14.90
CA ALA A 39 -4.94 -5.34 -13.98
C ALA A 39 -3.83 -4.40 -14.46
N HIS A 40 -2.72 -4.94 -14.97
CA HIS A 40 -1.62 -4.14 -15.51
C HIS A 40 -2.01 -3.41 -16.81
N GLU A 41 -2.73 -4.07 -17.71
CA GLU A 41 -3.21 -3.48 -18.96
C GLU A 41 -4.24 -2.36 -18.74
N ILE A 42 -5.07 -2.45 -17.70
CA ILE A 42 -6.01 -1.40 -17.32
C ILE A 42 -5.29 -0.27 -16.56
N ARG A 43 -4.30 -0.59 -15.70
CA ARG A 43 -3.52 0.43 -14.96
C ARG A 43 -2.83 1.42 -15.89
N ASN A 44 -2.27 0.95 -16.99
CA ASN A 44 -1.55 1.80 -17.93
C ASN A 44 -2.39 2.96 -18.46
N PRO A 45 -3.57 2.76 -19.10
CA PRO A 45 -4.41 3.85 -19.56
C PRO A 45 -4.97 4.70 -18.39
N MET A 46 -5.25 4.09 -17.23
CA MET A 46 -5.71 4.84 -16.05
C MET A 46 -4.65 5.78 -15.52
N THR A 47 -3.38 5.36 -15.46
CA THR A 47 -2.26 6.21 -15.07
C THR A 47 -2.10 7.39 -16.02
N VAL A 48 -2.23 7.15 -17.33
CA VAL A 48 -2.18 8.23 -18.35
C VAL A 48 -3.33 9.20 -18.16
N LEU A 49 -4.54 8.68 -17.96
CA LEU A 49 -5.73 9.50 -17.73
C LEU A 49 -5.57 10.37 -16.47
N TYR A 50 -5.20 9.78 -15.36
CA TYR A 50 -5.00 10.49 -14.09
C TYR A 50 -3.90 11.55 -14.19
N SER A 51 -2.76 11.22 -14.80
CA SER A 51 -1.66 12.16 -15.03
C SER A 51 -2.07 13.32 -15.96
N SER A 52 -2.88 13.02 -17.00
CA SER A 52 -3.40 14.06 -17.88
C SER A 52 -4.36 15.00 -17.15
N MET A 53 -5.22 14.45 -16.29
CA MET A 53 -6.12 15.25 -15.45
C MET A 53 -5.37 16.11 -14.45
N GLN A 54 -4.30 15.59 -13.82
CA GLN A 54 -3.42 16.38 -12.96
C GLN A 54 -2.74 17.52 -13.71
N LEU A 55 -2.26 17.27 -14.93
CA LEU A 55 -1.67 18.29 -15.78
C LEU A 55 -2.70 19.37 -16.12
N MET A 56 -3.91 19.00 -16.53
CA MET A 56 -5.00 19.94 -16.77
C MET A 56 -5.35 20.76 -15.54
N SER A 57 -5.40 20.16 -14.34
CA SER A 57 -5.62 20.88 -13.09
C SER A 57 -4.50 21.91 -12.81
N SER A 58 -3.26 21.62 -13.20
CA SER A 58 -2.15 22.55 -13.02
C SER A 58 -2.17 23.71 -14.04
N LEU A 59 -2.56 23.42 -15.28
CA LEU A 59 -2.62 24.40 -16.37
C LEU A 59 -3.83 25.34 -16.28
N TYR A 60 -4.96 24.82 -15.81
CA TYR A 60 -6.23 25.53 -15.72
C TYR A 60 -6.74 25.67 -14.29
N ALA A 61 -5.81 25.96 -13.37
CA ALA A 61 -6.08 26.00 -11.92
C ALA A 61 -7.23 26.93 -11.51
N GLU A 62 -7.49 28.02 -12.25
CA GLU A 62 -8.59 28.94 -11.96
C GLU A 62 -9.95 28.40 -12.42
N THR A 63 -9.98 27.56 -13.47
CA THR A 63 -11.23 27.01 -14.03
C THR A 63 -11.58 25.66 -13.38
N ALA A 64 -10.60 24.88 -12.97
CA ALA A 64 -10.77 23.59 -12.31
C ALA A 64 -11.08 23.73 -10.81
N LYS A 65 -10.55 24.77 -10.15
CA LYS A 65 -10.82 25.06 -8.73
C LYS A 65 -12.27 25.47 -8.56
N GLY A 66 -13.05 24.61 -7.90
CA GLY A 66 -14.47 24.84 -7.58
C GLY A 66 -15.47 24.11 -8.47
N SER A 67 -15.01 23.29 -9.42
CA SER A 67 -15.89 22.38 -10.13
C SER A 67 -15.99 21.07 -9.35
N CYS A 68 -17.10 20.85 -8.67
CA CYS A 68 -17.40 19.59 -7.95
C CYS A 68 -17.24 18.37 -8.89
N VAL A 69 -17.66 18.49 -10.15
CA VAL A 69 -17.55 17.44 -11.17
C VAL A 69 -16.10 17.09 -11.47
N TRP A 70 -15.19 18.09 -11.48
CA TRP A 70 -13.77 17.84 -11.71
C TRP A 70 -13.11 17.09 -10.55
N GLU A 71 -13.44 17.49 -9.33
CA GLU A 71 -12.95 16.82 -8.11
C GLU A 71 -13.47 15.38 -8.04
N GLU A 72 -14.74 15.15 -8.31
CA GLU A 72 -15.34 13.80 -8.40
C GLU A 72 -14.66 12.93 -9.46
N CYS A 73 -14.34 13.49 -10.64
CA CYS A 73 -13.61 12.75 -11.68
C CYS A 73 -12.19 12.39 -11.25
N MET A 74 -11.48 13.29 -10.61
CA MET A 74 -10.13 13.04 -10.10
C MET A 74 -10.13 11.96 -9.02
N ASP A 75 -11.08 12.02 -8.10
CA ASP A 75 -11.23 11.04 -7.03
C ASP A 75 -11.65 9.67 -7.58
N GLY A 76 -12.56 9.64 -8.56
CA GLY A 76 -12.94 8.42 -9.26
C GLY A 76 -11.76 7.76 -9.99
N ALA A 77 -10.94 8.55 -10.68
CA ALA A 77 -9.75 8.05 -11.36
C ALA A 77 -8.70 7.50 -10.37
N ARG A 78 -8.50 8.19 -9.24
CA ARG A 78 -7.62 7.72 -8.16
C ARG A 78 -8.14 6.41 -7.59
N HIS A 79 -9.41 6.36 -7.23
CA HIS A 79 -10.02 5.15 -6.68
C HIS A 79 -9.90 3.92 -7.61
N MET A 80 -10.02 4.12 -8.93
CA MET A 80 -9.79 3.03 -9.89
C MET A 80 -8.32 2.56 -9.89
N CYS A 81 -7.36 3.47 -9.77
CA CYS A 81 -5.95 3.07 -9.63
C CYS A 81 -5.73 2.24 -8.35
N ASP A 82 -6.28 2.68 -7.22
CA ASP A 82 -6.18 2.00 -5.93
C ASP A 82 -6.79 0.59 -6.00
N LEU A 83 -7.98 0.43 -6.61
CA LEU A 83 -8.61 -0.88 -6.81
C LEU A 83 -7.79 -1.82 -7.70
N LEU A 84 -7.08 -1.29 -8.71
CA LEU A 84 -6.19 -2.09 -9.56
C LEU A 84 -4.93 -2.50 -8.81
N ASP A 85 -4.46 -1.68 -7.89
CA ASP A 85 -3.35 -2.01 -7.00
C ASP A 85 -3.77 -3.12 -6.03
N ASP A 86 -4.93 -3.01 -5.40
CA ASP A 86 -5.52 -4.04 -4.53
C ASP A 86 -5.71 -5.37 -5.26
N LEU A 87 -6.24 -5.35 -6.49
CA LEU A 87 -6.40 -6.56 -7.31
C LEU A 87 -5.06 -7.23 -7.61
N THR A 88 -4.04 -6.44 -7.90
CA THR A 88 -2.70 -6.95 -8.17
C THR A 88 -2.07 -7.53 -6.91
N GLU A 89 -2.30 -6.91 -5.75
CA GLU A 89 -1.84 -7.40 -4.46
C GLU A 89 -2.49 -8.72 -4.07
N LEU A 90 -3.80 -8.82 -4.16
CA LEU A 90 -4.55 -10.06 -3.89
C LEU A 90 -4.05 -11.22 -4.76
N ASN A 91 -3.66 -10.92 -5.99
CA ASN A 91 -3.23 -11.91 -6.97
C ASN A 91 -1.74 -12.28 -6.83
N ASN A 92 -0.88 -11.32 -6.47
CA ASN A 92 0.55 -11.52 -6.24
C ASN A 92 0.89 -11.86 -4.78
N GLY A 93 -0.08 -11.80 -3.88
CA GLY A 93 0.11 -11.85 -2.42
C GLY A 93 0.81 -13.11 -1.86
N ASN A 94 1.03 -14.14 -2.69
CA ASN A 94 1.68 -15.38 -2.25
C ASN A 94 3.12 -15.55 -2.72
N GLN A 95 3.66 -14.68 -3.57
CA GLN A 95 5.06 -14.77 -4.02
C GLN A 95 5.88 -13.61 -3.46
N LEU A 96 6.40 -13.78 -2.25
CA LEU A 96 7.36 -12.84 -1.66
C LEU A 96 8.72 -12.99 -2.36
N ASN A 97 9.22 -11.92 -2.94
CA ASN A 97 10.58 -11.84 -3.46
C ASN A 97 11.56 -11.60 -2.31
N ARG A 98 11.88 -12.68 -1.59
CA ARG A 98 12.74 -12.61 -0.40
C ARG A 98 14.19 -12.42 -0.78
N ALA A 99 14.76 -11.30 -0.34
CA ALA A 99 16.18 -10.99 -0.47
C ALA A 99 16.71 -10.42 0.85
N SER A 100 18.02 -10.49 1.05
CA SER A 100 18.66 -9.87 2.21
C SER A 100 18.99 -8.41 1.90
N PHE A 101 18.46 -7.47 2.67
CA PHE A 101 18.68 -6.03 2.50
C PHE A 101 18.86 -5.30 3.85
N PRO A 102 19.45 -4.09 3.86
CA PRO A 102 19.65 -3.30 5.08
C PRO A 102 18.33 -2.62 5.50
N LEU A 103 17.56 -3.25 6.40
CA LEU A 103 16.24 -2.76 6.80
C LEU A 103 16.28 -1.35 7.42
N GLY A 104 17.31 -1.03 8.20
CA GLY A 104 17.46 0.32 8.75
C GLY A 104 17.61 1.42 7.68
N HIS A 105 18.09 1.08 6.47
CA HIS A 105 18.15 2.00 5.35
C HIS A 105 16.77 2.19 4.73
N VAL A 106 16.04 1.10 4.56
CA VAL A 106 14.65 1.14 4.04
C VAL A 106 13.77 2.01 4.94
N LEU A 107 13.78 1.78 6.25
CA LEU A 107 13.01 2.56 7.23
C LEU A 107 13.36 4.06 7.18
N ARG A 108 14.65 4.40 7.08
CA ARG A 108 15.07 5.81 6.98
C ARG A 108 14.59 6.44 5.68
N ASN A 109 14.69 5.73 4.56
CA ASN A 109 14.24 6.22 3.26
C ASN A 109 12.73 6.45 3.26
N SER A 110 11.94 5.49 3.75
CA SER A 110 10.48 5.67 3.86
C SER A 110 10.11 6.88 4.72
N ALA A 111 10.79 7.06 5.86
CA ALA A 111 10.56 8.22 6.72
C ALA A 111 10.93 9.55 6.05
N VAL A 112 12.04 9.60 5.31
CA VAL A 112 12.49 10.81 4.61
C VAL A 112 11.54 11.14 3.46
N LEU A 113 11.19 10.17 2.62
CA LEU A 113 10.27 10.37 1.50
C LEU A 113 8.90 10.85 1.99
N PHE A 114 8.39 10.25 3.05
CA PHE A 114 7.14 10.68 3.65
C PHE A 114 7.22 12.08 4.25
N ALA A 115 8.29 12.44 4.96
CA ALA A 115 8.50 13.79 5.46
C ALA A 115 8.59 14.85 4.33
N MET A 116 9.21 14.47 3.20
CA MET A 116 9.25 15.34 2.01
C MET A 116 7.84 15.53 1.42
N SER A 117 7.00 14.50 1.36
CA SER A 117 5.61 14.64 0.90
C SER A 117 4.80 15.57 1.79
N LEU A 118 4.93 15.47 3.11
CA LEU A 118 4.28 16.40 4.05
C LEU A 118 4.71 17.85 3.82
N ASN A 119 5.99 18.12 3.58
CA ASN A 119 6.50 19.44 3.28
C ASN A 119 5.97 19.97 1.94
N PHE A 120 5.90 19.13 0.91
CA PHE A 120 5.37 19.49 -0.40
C PHE A 120 3.89 19.88 -0.31
N GLU A 121 3.10 19.13 0.45
CA GLU A 121 1.69 19.41 0.72
C GLU A 121 1.47 20.59 1.69
N LYS A 122 2.53 21.19 2.21
CA LYS A 122 2.49 22.24 3.24
C LYS A 122 1.70 21.81 4.50
N SER A 123 1.80 20.54 4.83
CA SER A 123 1.14 19.96 5.99
C SER A 123 1.68 20.56 7.29
N LYS A 124 0.81 20.75 8.29
CA LYS A 124 1.19 21.22 9.63
C LYS A 124 1.67 20.09 10.54
N ILE A 125 1.77 18.87 10.05
CA ILE A 125 2.16 17.70 10.84
C ILE A 125 3.64 17.79 11.20
N GLU A 126 3.93 17.81 12.49
CA GLU A 126 5.30 17.69 13.00
C GLU A 126 5.72 16.22 13.03
N MET A 127 6.56 15.81 12.07
CA MET A 127 7.06 14.44 12.00
C MET A 127 8.44 14.32 12.64
N THR A 128 8.59 13.31 13.51
CA THR A 128 9.90 12.92 14.07
C THR A 128 10.20 11.46 13.74
N SER A 129 11.45 11.16 13.39
CA SER A 129 11.88 9.77 13.14
C SER A 129 13.15 9.42 13.93
N SER A 130 13.19 8.20 14.48
CA SER A 130 14.34 7.67 15.22
C SER A 130 14.54 6.20 14.89
N ILE A 131 15.54 5.92 14.07
CA ILE A 131 15.86 4.57 13.59
C ILE A 131 17.22 4.14 14.16
N ASP A 132 17.22 3.07 14.97
CA ASP A 132 18.43 2.52 15.57
C ASP A 132 19.44 2.11 14.50
N LYS A 133 20.70 2.53 14.70
CA LYS A 133 21.82 2.22 13.80
C LYS A 133 22.20 0.73 13.83
N ASN A 134 21.82 0.01 14.88
CA ASN A 134 22.10 -1.41 15.05
C ASN A 134 21.13 -2.33 14.30
N ILE A 135 20.12 -1.78 13.63
CA ILE A 135 19.24 -2.55 12.73
C ILE A 135 20.04 -2.99 11.52
N LYS A 136 20.32 -4.29 11.48
CA LYS A 136 21.14 -4.93 10.45
C LYS A 136 20.31 -5.31 9.20
N ARG A 137 20.83 -6.28 8.47
CA ARG A 137 20.15 -6.85 7.31
C ARG A 137 18.95 -7.70 7.77
N PHE A 138 17.91 -7.66 6.94
CA PHE A 138 16.68 -8.43 7.11
C PHE A 138 16.45 -9.26 5.84
N ASN A 139 15.93 -10.48 6.00
CA ASN A 139 15.57 -11.33 4.87
C ASN A 139 14.05 -11.28 4.65
N GLY A 140 13.65 -10.61 3.61
CA GLY A 140 12.23 -10.39 3.30
C GLY A 140 12.05 -9.74 1.93
N ASP A 141 10.81 -9.40 1.61
CA ASP A 141 10.49 -8.61 0.42
C ASP A 141 10.60 -7.11 0.75
N ARG A 142 11.62 -6.48 0.16
CA ARG A 142 11.90 -5.06 0.40
C ARG A 142 10.75 -4.17 -0.04
N THR A 143 10.20 -4.41 -1.24
CA THR A 143 9.15 -3.59 -1.84
C THR A 143 7.87 -3.67 -1.01
N LYS A 144 7.48 -4.87 -0.60
CA LYS A 144 6.31 -5.08 0.26
C LYS A 144 6.46 -4.43 1.64
N LEU A 145 7.67 -4.42 2.21
CA LEU A 145 7.90 -3.71 3.47
C LEU A 145 7.90 -2.19 3.32
N GLU A 146 8.46 -1.64 2.23
CA GLU A 146 8.36 -0.21 1.93
C GLU A 146 6.89 0.21 1.81
N GLU A 147 6.06 -0.58 1.14
CA GLU A 147 4.62 -0.38 1.00
C GLU A 147 3.89 -0.39 2.35
N VAL A 148 4.15 -1.40 3.20
CA VAL A 148 3.60 -1.47 4.56
C VAL A 148 3.95 -0.23 5.38
N PHE A 149 5.19 0.25 5.32
CA PHE A 149 5.60 1.43 6.07
C PHE A 149 4.92 2.70 5.57
N LEU A 150 4.79 2.86 4.25
CA LEU A 150 4.10 3.99 3.66
C LEU A 150 2.61 3.98 4.01
N ASN A 151 1.95 2.83 3.96
CA ASN A 151 0.54 2.68 4.34
C ASN A 151 0.30 3.05 5.81
N ILE A 152 1.17 2.59 6.72
CA ILE A 152 1.07 2.94 8.15
C ILE A 152 1.25 4.45 8.35
N LEU A 153 2.22 5.06 7.67
CA LEU A 153 2.47 6.51 7.77
C LEU A 153 1.32 7.33 7.18
N THR A 154 0.74 6.87 6.06
CA THR A 154 -0.42 7.50 5.43
C THR A 154 -1.65 7.41 6.32
N ASN A 155 -1.96 6.24 6.89
CA ASN A 155 -3.06 6.08 7.85
C ASN A 155 -2.91 7.01 9.06
N ALA A 156 -1.68 7.15 9.57
CA ALA A 156 -1.41 8.08 10.66
C ALA A 156 -1.60 9.56 10.23
N LYS A 157 -1.23 9.93 9.00
CA LYS A 157 -1.49 11.26 8.43
C LYS A 157 -2.98 11.53 8.34
N ASP A 158 -3.76 10.57 7.86
CA ASP A 158 -5.21 10.69 7.69
C ASP A 158 -5.92 10.83 9.06
N ALA A 159 -5.47 10.08 10.08
CA ALA A 159 -5.96 10.22 11.45
C ALA A 159 -5.66 11.61 12.06
N LEU A 160 -4.67 12.32 11.52
CA LEU A 160 -4.29 13.67 11.95
C LEU A 160 -5.00 14.79 11.18
N ALA A 161 -5.75 14.51 10.12
CA ALA A 161 -6.38 15.51 9.26
C ALA A 161 -7.30 16.44 10.05
N ASP A 162 -8.09 15.91 10.98
CA ASP A 162 -9.05 16.64 11.83
C ASP A 162 -8.54 16.85 13.26
N CYS A 163 -7.23 16.80 13.47
CA CYS A 163 -6.65 16.92 14.81
C CYS A 163 -6.87 18.33 15.39
N LYS A 164 -7.51 18.40 16.58
CA LYS A 164 -7.79 19.67 17.29
C LYS A 164 -6.55 20.31 17.91
N TYR A 165 -5.46 19.57 18.04
CA TYR A 165 -4.20 20.00 18.62
C TYR A 165 -3.12 20.04 17.54
N ALA A 166 -1.90 20.52 17.89
CA ALA A 166 -0.77 20.44 16.96
C ALA A 166 -0.53 18.98 16.54
N PRO A 167 -0.71 18.63 15.25
CA PRO A 167 -0.63 17.27 14.78
C PRO A 167 0.81 16.75 14.83
N ARG A 168 1.02 15.62 15.48
CA ARG A 168 2.35 15.02 15.68
C ARG A 168 2.36 13.58 15.24
N LEU A 169 3.38 13.22 14.49
CA LEU A 169 3.64 11.86 14.03
C LEU A 169 5.06 11.43 14.43
N GLN A 170 5.19 10.27 15.05
CA GLN A 170 6.45 9.75 15.50
C GLN A 170 6.69 8.35 14.93
N PHE A 171 7.77 8.20 14.15
CA PHE A 171 8.16 6.92 13.56
C PHE A 171 9.46 6.44 14.16
N ARG A 172 9.44 5.31 14.86
CA ARG A 172 10.59 4.76 15.59
C ARG A 172 10.87 3.32 15.20
N ALA A 173 12.14 2.95 15.18
CA ALA A 173 12.53 1.55 15.07
C ALA A 173 13.70 1.26 16.01
N LYS A 174 13.59 0.17 16.79
CA LYS A 174 14.60 -0.28 17.73
C LYS A 174 14.89 -1.76 17.55
N LYS A 175 16.15 -2.14 17.70
CA LYS A 175 16.54 -3.53 17.82
C LYS A 175 16.33 -3.98 19.26
N LEU A 176 15.56 -5.07 19.45
CA LEU A 176 15.32 -5.73 20.72
C LEU A 176 15.74 -7.20 20.55
N ASP A 177 16.88 -7.58 21.08
CA ASP A 177 17.43 -8.94 20.98
C ASP A 177 17.29 -9.54 19.56
N ASP A 178 16.40 -10.52 19.39
CA ASP A 178 16.11 -11.19 18.12
C ASP A 178 15.00 -10.55 17.30
N LYS A 179 14.42 -9.45 17.79
CA LYS A 179 13.30 -8.75 17.15
C LYS A 179 13.66 -7.32 16.79
N ILE A 180 12.91 -6.77 15.84
CA ILE A 180 12.95 -5.36 15.51
C ILE A 180 11.57 -4.80 15.82
N LEU A 181 11.49 -3.86 16.75
CA LEU A 181 10.27 -3.15 17.08
C LEU A 181 10.18 -1.92 16.21
N ILE A 182 9.11 -1.81 15.42
CA ILE A 182 8.79 -0.64 14.62
C ILE A 182 7.51 -0.06 15.19
N GLN A 183 7.50 1.23 15.48
CA GLN A 183 6.39 1.96 16.07
C GLN A 183 6.08 3.20 15.23
N CYS A 184 4.80 3.36 14.91
CA CYS A 184 4.22 4.58 14.39
C CYS A 184 3.23 5.09 15.44
N GLN A 185 3.41 6.32 15.90
CA GLN A 185 2.56 6.93 16.93
C GLN A 185 2.12 8.31 16.45
N ASP A 186 0.83 8.51 16.44
CA ASP A 186 0.19 9.80 16.16
C ASP A 186 -0.62 10.27 17.37
N ASN A 187 -1.08 11.52 17.33
CA ASN A 187 -1.99 12.09 18.30
C ASN A 187 -3.34 12.46 17.66
N GLY A 188 -3.76 11.71 16.63
CA GLY A 188 -5.00 11.89 15.90
C GLY A 188 -6.25 11.44 16.62
N CYS A 189 -7.29 11.15 15.86
CA CYS A 189 -8.61 10.79 16.39
C CYS A 189 -8.67 9.43 17.11
N GLY A 190 -7.63 8.59 16.93
CA GLY A 190 -7.59 7.21 17.46
C GLY A 190 -8.50 6.24 16.68
N ILE A 191 -8.53 4.99 17.15
CA ILE A 191 -9.38 3.94 16.59
C ILE A 191 -10.60 3.77 17.48
N PRO A 192 -11.83 3.82 16.94
CA PRO A 192 -13.05 3.58 17.74
C PRO A 192 -13.01 2.20 18.39
N THR A 193 -13.52 2.11 19.63
CA THR A 193 -13.50 0.86 20.41
C THR A 193 -14.59 -0.14 19.98
N GLU A 194 -15.47 0.26 19.05
CA GLU A 194 -16.64 -0.51 18.59
C GLU A 194 -16.44 -1.12 17.19
N ILE A 195 -15.23 -1.67 16.93
CA ILE A 195 -14.95 -2.44 15.70
C ILE A 195 -14.63 -3.89 16.09
#